data_d6386f641031a588d1ecca28c1eab20a
#
_entry.id   d6386f641031a588d1ecca28c1eab20a
#
_cell.length_a   1.000
_cell.length_b   1.000
_cell.length_c   1.000
_cell.angle_alpha   90.00
_cell.angle_beta   90.00
_cell.angle_gamma   90.00
#
_symmetry.space_group_name_H-M   'P 1'
#
loop_
_entity.id
_entity.type
_entity.pdbx_description
1 polymer ?
#
loop_
_entity_poly.entity_id
_entity_poly.type
_entity_poly.pdbx_seq_one_letter_code
_entity_poly.pdbx_strand_id
1 'polypeptide(L)'
;AGLTVSGDWVVDSKEKMREILEPFPEAMAVDMESCAIAQVCHRYAVPFISFRVISDIPLKDTKASQYFDFWDRVAEDSFEVTLRFVESIL
;
A
#
# COMPACT_ATOMS: atom_id res chain seq x y z
N ALA A 1 -8.92 8.82 -2.23
CA ALA A 1 -7.57 8.88 -2.81
C ALA A 1 -6.62 9.62 -1.88
N GLY A 2 -5.35 9.26 -1.95
CA GLY A 2 -4.36 9.87 -1.08
C GLY A 2 -2.93 9.57 -1.51
N LEU A 3 -1.97 10.05 -0.73
CA LEU A 3 -0.57 9.88 -1.00
C LEU A 3 -0.08 8.49 -0.58
N THR A 4 0.57 7.78 -1.48
CA THR A 4 1.30 6.56 -1.19
C THR A 4 2.79 6.84 -1.23
N VAL A 5 3.52 6.48 -0.19
CA VAL A 5 4.98 6.54 -0.14
C VAL A 5 5.54 5.16 -0.46
N SER A 6 6.51 5.09 -1.35
CA SER A 6 7.03 3.84 -1.86
C SER A 6 8.55 3.81 -1.85
N GLY A 7 9.14 2.69 -1.46
CA GLY A 7 10.58 2.50 -1.44
C GLY A 7 10.98 1.08 -1.05
N ASP A 8 12.27 0.79 -1.11
CA ASP A 8 12.82 -0.56 -0.85
C ASP A 8 13.04 -0.83 0.64
N TRP A 9 12.09 -0.44 1.46
CA TRP A 9 12.20 -0.52 2.91
C TRP A 9 10.96 -1.17 3.51
N VAL A 10 11.16 -2.26 4.22
CA VAL A 10 10.05 -2.95 4.91
C VAL A 10 9.71 -2.16 6.16
N VAL A 11 8.49 -1.60 6.21
CA VAL A 11 7.99 -0.83 7.35
C VAL A 11 7.30 -1.78 8.31
N ASP A 12 8.05 -2.25 9.30
CA ASP A 12 7.61 -3.26 10.25
C ASP A 12 7.56 -2.77 11.71
N SER A 13 7.74 -1.48 11.92
CA SER A 13 7.74 -0.90 13.27
C SER A 13 7.14 0.51 13.28
N LYS A 14 6.73 0.93 14.48
CA LYS A 14 6.22 2.29 14.70
C LYS A 14 7.30 3.35 14.42
N GLU A 15 8.53 3.06 14.76
CA GLU A 15 9.67 3.96 14.56
C GLU A 15 9.90 4.21 13.08
N LYS A 16 9.93 3.17 12.27
CA LYS A 16 10.07 3.30 10.82
C LYS A 16 8.93 4.10 10.21
N MET A 17 7.70 3.84 10.66
CA MET A 17 6.55 4.59 10.16
C MET A 17 6.65 6.07 10.53
N ARG A 18 7.10 6.41 11.72
CA ARG A 18 7.29 7.80 12.13
C ARG A 18 8.36 8.51 11.31
N GLU A 19 9.45 7.80 10.97
CA GLU A 19 10.49 8.35 10.10
C GLU A 19 9.96 8.71 8.71
N ILE A 20 9.02 7.93 8.19
CA ILE A 20 8.36 8.23 6.93
C ILE A 20 7.40 9.41 7.07
N LEU A 21 6.61 9.45 8.13
CA LEU A 21 5.62 10.50 8.35
C LEU A 21 6.24 11.87 8.61
N GLU A 22 7.48 11.93 9.05
CA GLU A 22 8.16 13.20 9.26
C GLU A 22 8.27 14.02 7.96
N PRO A 23 8.90 13.48 6.87
CA PRO A 23 8.91 14.20 5.58
C PRO A 23 7.59 14.11 4.81
N PHE A 24 6.76 13.10 5.08
CA PHE A 24 5.51 12.87 4.35
C PHE A 24 4.32 12.71 5.32
N PRO A 25 3.94 13.79 6.02
CA PRO A 25 2.87 13.68 7.03
C PRO A 25 1.50 13.33 6.43
N GLU A 26 1.30 13.52 5.15
CA GLU A 26 0.06 13.23 4.43
C GLU A 26 -0.02 11.79 3.91
N ALA A 27 1.00 10.98 4.15
CA ALA A 27 1.03 9.61 3.65
C ALA A 27 -0.11 8.78 4.25
N MET A 28 -0.89 8.16 3.37
CA MET A 28 -2.00 7.29 3.74
C MET A 28 -1.63 5.82 3.64
N ALA A 29 -0.67 5.48 2.80
CA ALA A 29 -0.22 4.11 2.59
C ALA A 29 1.27 4.07 2.27
N VAL A 30 1.89 2.94 2.55
CA VAL A 30 3.30 2.68 2.25
C VAL A 30 3.40 1.33 1.53
N ASP A 31 4.15 1.30 0.44
CA ASP A 31 4.44 0.05 -0.27
C ASP A 31 5.87 0.04 -0.80
N MET A 32 6.22 -0.98 -1.55
CA MET A 32 7.58 -1.16 -2.05
C MET A 32 7.69 -1.10 -3.59
N GLU A 33 6.59 -1.04 -4.31
CA GLU A 33 6.61 -1.17 -5.77
C GLU A 33 5.97 -0.01 -6.53
N SER A 34 5.04 0.70 -5.94
CA SER A 34 4.22 1.69 -6.66
C SER A 34 5.04 2.78 -7.33
N CYS A 35 6.04 3.31 -6.67
CA CYS A 35 6.85 4.38 -7.22
C CYS A 35 7.63 3.94 -8.46
N ALA A 36 8.23 2.75 -8.40
CA ALA A 36 8.98 2.21 -9.53
C ALA A 36 8.07 2.02 -10.75
N ILE A 37 6.89 1.46 -10.55
CA ILE A 37 5.91 1.26 -11.63
C ILE A 37 5.42 2.60 -12.17
N ALA A 38 5.13 3.55 -11.29
CA ALA A 38 4.67 4.88 -11.69
C ALA A 38 5.72 5.61 -12.53
N GLN A 39 7.00 5.49 -12.18
CA GLN A 39 8.09 6.09 -12.94
C GLN A 39 8.18 5.53 -14.36
N VAL A 40 8.05 4.21 -14.50
CA VAL A 40 8.05 3.56 -15.83
C VAL A 40 6.85 4.01 -16.64
N CYS A 41 5.66 4.03 -16.04
CA CYS A 41 4.45 4.50 -16.72
C CYS A 41 4.57 5.95 -17.18
N HIS A 42 5.13 6.80 -16.34
CA HIS A 42 5.35 8.21 -16.69
C HIS A 42 6.29 8.35 -17.89
N ARG A 43 7.37 7.58 -17.91
CA ARG A 43 8.33 7.62 -19.01
C ARG A 43 7.71 7.23 -20.35
N TYR A 44 6.78 6.29 -20.35
CA TYR A 44 6.12 5.81 -21.57
C TYR A 44 4.77 6.47 -21.81
N ALA A 45 4.45 7.52 -21.08
CA ALA A 45 3.18 8.25 -21.19
C ALA A 45 1.95 7.34 -21.02
N VAL A 46 2.04 6.38 -20.12
CA VAL A 46 0.94 5.47 -19.77
C VAL A 46 0.30 5.97 -18.47
N PRO A 47 -1.03 6.16 -18.44
CA PRO A 47 -1.72 6.50 -17.19
C PRO A 47 -1.51 5.42 -16.13
N PHE A 48 -1.40 5.85 -14.87
CA PHE A 48 -1.13 4.95 -13.75
C PHE A 48 -2.08 5.25 -12.60
N ILE A 49 -2.62 4.20 -12.01
CA ILE A 49 -3.35 4.25 -10.74
C ILE A 49 -2.95 3.06 -9.89
N SER A 50 -2.83 3.25 -8.59
CA SER A 50 -2.59 2.17 -7.65
C SER A 50 -3.84 1.96 -6.80
N PHE A 51 -4.32 0.72 -6.78
CA PHE A 51 -5.37 0.27 -5.86
C PHE A 51 -4.76 -0.78 -4.94
N ARG A 52 -4.85 -0.55 -3.64
CA ARG A 52 -4.22 -1.40 -2.65
C ARG A 52 -5.19 -1.75 -1.53
N VAL A 53 -5.05 -2.94 -1.00
CA VAL A 53 -5.71 -3.38 0.22
C VAL A 53 -4.67 -3.42 1.33
N ILE A 54 -4.97 -2.78 2.45
CA ILE A 54 -4.02 -2.67 3.57
C ILE A 54 -3.95 -4.01 4.29
N SER A 55 -2.75 -4.58 4.38
CA SER A 55 -2.52 -5.83 5.11
C SER A 55 -2.23 -5.59 6.59
N ASP A 56 -1.58 -4.47 6.92
CA ASP A 56 -1.15 -4.18 8.28
C ASP A 56 -0.97 -2.68 8.51
N ILE A 57 -1.11 -2.28 9.77
CA ILE A 57 -0.94 -0.89 10.20
C ILE A 57 0.14 -0.87 11.29
N PRO A 58 1.38 -0.47 10.96
CA PRO A 58 2.51 -0.55 11.91
C PRO A 58 2.34 0.28 13.18
N LEU A 59 1.50 1.32 13.15
CA LEU A 59 1.24 2.17 14.31
C LEU A 59 0.26 1.57 15.31
N LYS A 60 -0.47 0.51 14.93
CA LYS A 60 -1.49 -0.12 15.78
C LYS A 60 -0.97 -1.31 16.56
N ASP A 61 -0.30 -2.23 15.87
CA ASP A 61 0.06 -3.54 16.40
C ASP A 61 1.33 -4.03 15.73
N THR A 62 1.85 -5.19 16.14
CA THR A 62 3.01 -5.77 15.48
C THR A 62 2.65 -6.19 14.06
N LYS A 63 3.53 -5.89 13.11
CA LYS A 63 3.32 -6.20 11.71
C LYS A 63 3.09 -7.70 11.47
N ALA A 64 3.86 -8.55 12.13
CA ALA A 64 3.77 -10.00 11.94
C ALA A 64 2.36 -10.51 12.22
N SER A 65 1.78 -10.11 13.35
CA SER A 65 0.42 -10.51 13.75
C SER A 65 -0.62 -10.05 12.74
N GLN A 66 -0.59 -8.78 12.33
CA GLN A 66 -1.54 -8.23 11.37
C GLN A 66 -1.41 -8.88 10.00
N TYR A 67 -0.19 -9.14 9.55
CA TYR A 67 0.08 -9.73 8.24
C TYR A 67 -0.48 -11.14 8.14
N PHE A 68 -0.27 -11.97 9.18
CA PHE A 68 -0.83 -13.32 9.20
C PHE A 68 -2.36 -13.30 9.31
N ASP A 69 -2.93 -12.41 10.11
CA ASP A 69 -4.38 -12.24 10.19
C ASP A 69 -4.98 -11.84 8.85
N PHE A 70 -4.32 -10.96 8.10
CA PHE A 70 -4.76 -10.57 6.78
C PHE A 70 -4.87 -11.78 5.85
N TRP A 71 -3.83 -12.59 5.77
CA TRP A 71 -3.82 -13.74 4.87
C TRP A 71 -4.79 -14.83 5.31
N ASP A 72 -5.03 -14.98 6.61
CA ASP A 72 -5.92 -16.00 7.14
C ASP A 72 -7.41 -15.63 7.02
N ARG A 73 -7.75 -14.32 7.05
CA ARG A 73 -9.14 -13.89 7.20
C ARG A 73 -9.62 -12.93 6.10
N VAL A 74 -8.76 -12.06 5.62
CA VAL A 74 -9.15 -10.89 4.83
C VAL A 74 -8.80 -11.02 3.35
N ALA A 75 -7.84 -11.89 3.02
CA ALA A 75 -7.33 -11.98 1.64
C ALA A 75 -8.43 -12.33 0.62
N GLU A 76 -9.35 -13.23 0.95
CA GLU A 76 -10.45 -13.60 0.04
C GLU A 76 -11.41 -12.43 -0.19
N ASP A 77 -11.80 -11.73 0.87
CA ASP A 77 -12.68 -10.56 0.78
C ASP A 77 -12.02 -9.44 0.00
N SER A 78 -10.70 -9.26 0.15
CA SER A 78 -9.95 -8.25 -0.58
C SER A 78 -9.90 -8.54 -2.09
N PHE A 79 -9.86 -9.80 -2.47
CA PHE A 79 -9.94 -10.20 -3.87
C PHE A 79 -11.25 -9.74 -4.51
N GLU A 80 -12.38 -9.94 -3.85
CA GLU A 80 -13.67 -9.50 -4.35
C GLU A 80 -13.75 -7.98 -4.51
N VAL A 81 -13.27 -7.24 -3.52
CA VAL A 81 -13.22 -5.77 -3.58
C VAL A 81 -12.35 -5.31 -4.75
N THR A 82 -11.19 -5.94 -4.94
CA THR A 82 -10.29 -5.62 -6.05
C THR A 82 -10.96 -5.89 -7.39
N LEU A 83 -11.64 -7.01 -7.52
CA LEU A 83 -12.35 -7.37 -8.74
C LEU A 83 -13.44 -6.35 -9.09
N ARG A 84 -14.23 -5.92 -8.11
CA ARG A 84 -15.23 -4.87 -8.29
C ARG A 84 -14.61 -3.55 -8.73
N PHE A 85 -13.45 -3.18 -8.17
CA PHE A 85 -12.75 -1.99 -8.59
C PHE A 85 -12.33 -2.07 -10.05
N VAL A 86 -11.74 -3.19 -10.47
CA VAL A 86 -11.33 -3.39 -11.86
C VAL A 86 -12.54 -3.32 -12.80
N GLU A 87 -13.64 -3.95 -12.45
CA GLU A 87 -14.87 -3.90 -13.24
C GLU A 87 -15.40 -2.46 -13.38
N SER A 88 -15.25 -1.65 -12.33
CA SER A 88 -15.75 -0.27 -12.34
C SER A 88 -14.99 0.66 -13.28
N ILE A 89 -13.75 0.34 -13.61
CA ILE A 89 -12.91 1.15 -14.49
C ILE A 89 -12.81 0.63 -15.93
N LEU A 90 -13.34 -0.56 -16.17
CA LEU A 90 -13.44 -1.12 -17.52
C LEU A 90 -14.75 -0.71 -18.18
#